data_6036cea5554eec69e898a3abaf854d7a
#
_entry.id   6036cea5554eec69e898a3abaf854d7a
#
_cell.length_a   1.000
_cell.length_b   1.000
_cell.length_c   1.000
_cell.angle_alpha   90.00
_cell.angle_beta   90.00
_cell.angle_gamma   90.00
#
_symmetry.space_group_name_H-M   'P 1'
#
loop_
_entity.id
_entity.type
_entity.pdbx_description
1 polymer ?
#
loop_
_entity_poly.entity_id
_entity_poly.type
_entity_poly.pdbx_seq_one_letter_code
_entity_poly.pdbx_strand_id
1 'polypeptide(L)'
;IAGVQEGDFTFVMGFPGRNWRYMISDEVEERMQTTNFMRQHVRGARQKVLMEQMLKDPAVRIHYASKYASSANYWKNAIGMNEGLVRLNVLDTKRAQQEELLARGREKGDDSYQKAFDEIRSIVAHRRDAIYHQQAINEALVTALDFMRIPSTMELVAALKSKDNID
;
A
#
# COMPACT_ATOMS: atom_id res chain seq x y z
N ILE A 1 -18.78 28.76 -11.98
CA ILE A 1 -18.07 27.58 -12.51
C ILE A 1 -19.15 26.52 -12.74
N ALA A 2 -19.32 26.07 -14.00
CA ALA A 2 -20.17 24.93 -14.30
C ALA A 2 -19.57 23.69 -13.67
N GLY A 3 -20.39 22.87 -13.00
CA GLY A 3 -19.96 21.57 -12.49
C GLY A 3 -19.71 20.59 -13.63
N VAL A 4 -19.21 19.40 -13.31
CA VAL A 4 -19.07 18.26 -14.23
C VAL A 4 -20.26 17.32 -14.06
N GLN A 5 -20.68 16.69 -15.15
CA GLN A 5 -21.75 15.71 -15.18
C GLN A 5 -21.18 14.33 -15.53
N GLU A 6 -21.96 13.28 -15.27
CA GLU A 6 -21.57 11.92 -15.66
C GLU A 6 -21.42 11.84 -17.18
N GLY A 7 -20.27 11.32 -17.64
CA GLY A 7 -19.90 11.24 -19.05
C GLY A 7 -19.04 12.39 -19.57
N ASP A 8 -18.85 13.46 -18.80
CA ASP A 8 -17.96 14.54 -19.18
C ASP A 8 -16.50 14.09 -19.21
N PHE A 9 -15.74 14.63 -20.19
CA PHE A 9 -14.31 14.41 -20.22
C PHE A 9 -13.62 15.21 -19.11
N THR A 10 -12.91 14.53 -18.24
CA THR A 10 -12.11 15.12 -17.16
C THR A 10 -10.67 14.61 -17.20
N PHE A 11 -9.73 15.45 -16.79
CA PHE A 11 -8.34 15.03 -16.63
C PHE A 11 -7.70 15.70 -15.42
N VAL A 12 -6.66 15.05 -14.87
CA VAL A 12 -5.87 15.59 -13.77
C VAL A 12 -4.45 15.81 -14.27
N MET A 13 -3.95 17.03 -14.11
CA MET A 13 -2.54 17.33 -14.35
C MET A 13 -1.76 17.16 -13.05
N GLY A 14 -0.75 16.31 -13.07
CA GLY A 14 0.11 16.07 -11.91
C GLY A 14 1.04 14.88 -12.10
N PHE A 15 2.00 14.77 -11.19
CA PHE A 15 2.94 13.65 -11.17
C PHE A 15 2.49 12.61 -10.15
N PRO A 16 2.54 11.29 -10.46
CA PRO A 16 2.32 10.27 -9.46
C PRO A 16 3.41 10.35 -8.39
N GLY A 17 3.04 10.29 -7.11
CA GLY A 17 4.00 10.28 -6.00
C GLY A 17 4.91 9.05 -6.02
N ARG A 18 4.39 7.92 -6.46
CA ARG A 18 5.13 6.66 -6.62
C ARG A 18 4.43 5.79 -7.66
N ASN A 19 5.22 5.08 -8.49
CA ASN A 19 4.72 4.04 -9.38
C ASN A 19 5.53 2.74 -9.19
N TRP A 20 4.93 1.63 -9.64
CA TRP A 20 5.47 0.29 -9.50
C TRP A 20 5.57 -0.41 -10.87
N ARG A 21 5.87 0.37 -11.91
CA ARG A 21 5.85 -0.07 -13.30
C ARG A 21 6.74 -1.30 -13.56
N TYR A 22 7.88 -1.38 -12.89
CA TYR A 22 8.90 -2.39 -13.15
C TYR A 22 8.77 -3.65 -12.29
N MET A 23 7.74 -3.76 -11.45
CA MET A 23 7.49 -5.00 -10.72
C MET A 23 7.24 -6.16 -11.69
N ILE A 24 7.81 -7.32 -11.40
CA ILE A 24 7.51 -8.57 -12.10
C ILE A 24 6.17 -9.14 -11.62
N SER A 25 5.64 -10.15 -12.32
CA SER A 25 4.34 -10.75 -11.97
C SER A 25 4.27 -11.25 -10.52
N ASP A 26 5.33 -11.88 -10.05
CA ASP A 26 5.42 -12.43 -8.69
C ASP A 26 5.36 -11.34 -7.62
N GLU A 27 5.99 -10.17 -7.85
CA GLU A 27 5.92 -9.02 -6.95
C GLU A 27 4.53 -8.38 -6.93
N VAL A 28 3.87 -8.31 -8.10
CA VAL A 28 2.50 -7.80 -8.19
C VAL A 28 1.56 -8.72 -7.41
N GLU A 29 1.68 -10.02 -7.59
CA GLU A 29 0.89 -11.01 -6.87
C GLU A 29 1.14 -10.96 -5.35
N GLU A 30 2.40 -10.89 -4.93
CA GLU A 30 2.76 -10.69 -3.52
C GLU A 30 2.05 -9.47 -2.94
N ARG A 31 2.10 -8.32 -3.62
CA ARG A 31 1.45 -7.10 -3.17
C ARG A 31 -0.06 -7.24 -3.05
N MET A 32 -0.70 -7.91 -4.00
CA MET A 32 -2.14 -8.18 -3.96
C MET A 32 -2.54 -9.02 -2.74
N GLN A 33 -1.76 -10.07 -2.46
CA GLN A 33 -2.05 -11.07 -1.44
C GLN A 33 -1.56 -10.69 -0.03
N THR A 34 -0.66 -9.74 0.09
CA THR A 34 -0.13 -9.29 1.38
C THR A 34 -0.61 -7.88 1.73
N THR A 35 0.05 -6.86 1.20
CA THR A 35 -0.19 -5.47 1.56
C THR A 35 -1.62 -5.00 1.28
N ASN A 36 -2.12 -5.26 0.07
CA ASN A 36 -3.47 -4.84 -0.31
C ASN A 36 -4.53 -5.66 0.45
N PHE A 37 -4.30 -6.96 0.60
CA PHE A 37 -5.19 -7.83 1.38
C PHE A 37 -5.33 -7.34 2.82
N MET A 38 -4.22 -7.08 3.53
CA MET A 38 -4.26 -6.60 4.91
C MET A 38 -4.95 -5.25 5.02
N ARG A 39 -4.66 -4.31 4.10
CA ARG A 39 -5.32 -3.01 4.09
C ARG A 39 -6.82 -3.12 3.88
N GLN A 40 -7.27 -3.99 2.98
CA GLN A 40 -8.70 -4.20 2.75
C GLN A 40 -9.40 -4.72 4.00
N HIS A 41 -8.85 -5.75 4.64
CA HIS A 41 -9.49 -6.40 5.77
C HIS A 41 -9.40 -5.56 7.05
N VAL A 42 -8.21 -5.18 7.46
CA VAL A 42 -8.00 -4.49 8.74
C VAL A 42 -8.59 -3.08 8.71
N ARG A 43 -8.29 -2.31 7.65
CA ARG A 43 -8.87 -0.97 7.53
C ARG A 43 -10.36 -1.00 7.28
N GLY A 44 -10.88 -1.98 6.55
CA GLY A 44 -12.31 -2.17 6.37
C GLY A 44 -13.05 -2.34 7.70
N ALA A 45 -12.55 -3.21 8.56
CA ALA A 45 -13.09 -3.38 9.92
C ALA A 45 -13.01 -2.08 10.74
N ARG A 46 -11.86 -1.40 10.71
CA ARG A 46 -11.69 -0.12 11.40
C ARG A 46 -12.62 0.97 10.86
N GLN A 47 -12.81 1.09 9.55
CA GLN A 47 -13.71 2.05 8.94
C GLN A 47 -15.15 1.88 9.41
N LYS A 48 -15.60 0.63 9.52
CA LYS A 48 -16.93 0.30 10.03
C LYS A 48 -17.13 0.81 11.46
N VAL A 49 -16.18 0.50 12.35
CA VAL A 49 -16.26 0.92 13.76
C VAL A 49 -16.18 2.44 13.89
N LEU A 50 -15.24 3.09 13.21
CA LEU A 50 -15.10 4.55 13.25
C LEU A 50 -16.35 5.25 12.73
N MET A 51 -16.90 4.82 11.60
CA MET A 51 -18.12 5.42 11.05
C MET A 51 -19.30 5.28 12.01
N GLU A 52 -19.47 4.11 12.60
CA GLU A 52 -20.54 3.87 13.56
C GLU A 52 -20.48 4.83 14.77
N GLN A 53 -19.30 5.05 15.32
CA GLN A 53 -19.13 5.96 16.46
C GLN A 53 -19.24 7.43 16.06
N MET A 54 -18.70 7.80 14.90
CA MET A 54 -18.80 9.17 14.35
C MET A 54 -20.24 9.58 14.01
N LEU A 55 -21.11 8.63 13.70
CA LEU A 55 -22.54 8.90 13.46
C LEU A 55 -23.32 9.10 14.77
N LYS A 56 -22.86 8.50 15.87
CA LYS A 56 -23.52 8.62 17.17
C LYS A 56 -23.17 9.92 17.90
N ASP A 57 -21.95 10.44 17.71
CA ASP A 57 -21.45 11.58 18.46
C ASP A 57 -20.71 12.58 17.55
N PRO A 58 -21.23 13.83 17.44
CA PRO A 58 -20.58 14.90 16.66
C PRO A 58 -19.16 15.24 17.16
N ALA A 59 -18.89 15.16 18.47
CA ALA A 59 -17.56 15.43 19.00
C ALA A 59 -16.56 14.36 18.56
N VAL A 60 -16.95 13.08 18.60
CA VAL A 60 -16.17 11.97 18.07
C VAL A 60 -15.94 12.15 16.57
N ARG A 61 -16.96 12.59 15.82
CA ARG A 61 -16.85 12.87 14.40
C ARG A 61 -15.77 13.90 14.09
N ILE A 62 -15.77 15.03 14.78
CA ILE A 62 -14.76 16.09 14.61
C ILE A 62 -13.37 15.55 14.92
N HIS A 63 -13.22 14.84 16.03
CA HIS A 63 -11.94 14.32 16.50
C HIS A 63 -11.33 13.27 15.55
N TYR A 64 -12.14 12.41 14.95
CA TYR A 64 -11.68 11.29 14.13
C TYR A 64 -11.80 11.50 12.61
N ALA A 65 -12.39 12.60 12.15
CA ALA A 65 -12.62 12.86 10.73
C ALA A 65 -11.34 12.71 9.87
N SER A 66 -10.24 13.32 10.30
CA SER A 66 -8.96 13.25 9.58
C SER A 66 -8.38 11.84 9.57
N LYS A 67 -8.42 11.13 10.70
CA LYS A 67 -7.96 9.73 10.81
C LYS A 67 -8.79 8.80 9.94
N TYR A 68 -10.11 8.99 9.95
CA TYR A 68 -11.04 8.26 9.09
C TYR A 68 -10.72 8.49 7.62
N ALA A 69 -10.59 9.75 7.17
CA ALA A 69 -10.31 10.09 5.79
C ALA A 69 -8.98 9.50 5.30
N SER A 70 -7.92 9.64 6.11
CA SER A 70 -6.61 9.06 5.81
C SER A 70 -6.67 7.53 5.68
N SER A 71 -7.31 6.87 6.64
CA SER A 71 -7.49 5.42 6.60
C SER A 71 -8.32 4.96 5.40
N ALA A 72 -9.41 5.68 5.10
CA ALA A 72 -10.29 5.40 3.96
C ALA A 72 -9.55 5.50 2.62
N ASN A 73 -8.66 6.47 2.47
CA ASN A 73 -7.85 6.63 1.27
C ASN A 73 -7.01 5.37 0.96
N TYR A 74 -6.26 4.86 1.93
CA TYR A 74 -5.47 3.64 1.76
C TYR A 74 -6.34 2.39 1.57
N TRP A 75 -7.48 2.33 2.25
CA TRP A 75 -8.44 1.23 2.11
C TRP A 75 -9.02 1.16 0.70
N LYS A 76 -9.56 2.27 0.21
CA LYS A 76 -10.13 2.37 -1.14
C LYS A 76 -9.07 2.15 -2.22
N ASN A 77 -7.86 2.68 -2.02
CA ASN A 77 -6.74 2.44 -2.93
C ASN A 77 -6.39 0.96 -3.03
N ALA A 78 -6.37 0.22 -1.91
CA ALA A 78 -6.07 -1.21 -1.92
C ALA A 78 -7.15 -2.03 -2.64
N ILE A 79 -8.43 -1.67 -2.46
CA ILE A 79 -9.55 -2.30 -3.18
C ILE A 79 -9.43 -2.02 -4.69
N GLY A 80 -9.41 -0.73 -5.07
CA GLY A 80 -9.40 -0.34 -6.47
C GLY A 80 -8.13 -0.80 -7.21
N MET A 81 -6.99 -0.91 -6.51
CA MET A 81 -5.78 -1.46 -7.09
C MET A 81 -5.97 -2.95 -7.43
N ASN A 82 -6.46 -3.77 -6.50
CA ASN A 82 -6.68 -5.19 -6.76
C ASN A 82 -7.72 -5.42 -7.87
N GLU A 83 -8.82 -4.68 -7.84
CA GLU A 83 -9.85 -4.73 -8.90
C GLU A 83 -9.28 -4.32 -10.25
N GLY A 84 -8.50 -3.24 -10.31
CA GLY A 84 -7.85 -2.77 -11.53
C GLY A 84 -6.83 -3.76 -12.08
N LEU A 85 -6.00 -4.36 -11.21
CA LEU A 85 -5.00 -5.37 -11.61
C LEU A 85 -5.66 -6.61 -12.22
N VAL A 86 -6.76 -7.06 -11.63
CA VAL A 86 -7.54 -8.19 -12.15
C VAL A 86 -8.26 -7.82 -13.44
N ARG A 87 -8.98 -6.71 -13.46
CA ARG A 87 -9.79 -6.25 -14.61
C ARG A 87 -8.94 -6.01 -15.86
N LEU A 88 -7.73 -5.48 -15.68
CA LEU A 88 -6.79 -5.20 -16.77
C LEU A 88 -5.86 -6.37 -17.10
N ASN A 89 -6.07 -7.52 -16.46
CA ASN A 89 -5.25 -8.72 -16.63
C ASN A 89 -3.74 -8.44 -16.55
N VAL A 90 -3.33 -7.65 -15.55
CA VAL A 90 -1.95 -7.16 -15.43
C VAL A 90 -0.97 -8.29 -15.18
N LEU A 91 -1.36 -9.33 -14.43
CA LEU A 91 -0.47 -10.48 -14.15
C LEU A 91 -0.05 -11.20 -15.44
N ASP A 92 -1.01 -11.51 -16.33
CA ASP A 92 -0.68 -12.21 -17.58
C ASP A 92 0.08 -11.29 -18.54
N THR A 93 -0.25 -10.00 -18.58
CA THR A 93 0.54 -9.01 -19.33
C THR A 93 1.99 -8.99 -18.85
N LYS A 94 2.23 -9.01 -17.55
CA LYS A 94 3.57 -9.05 -16.96
C LYS A 94 4.30 -10.37 -17.28
N ARG A 95 3.62 -11.50 -17.18
CA ARG A 95 4.18 -12.81 -17.56
C ARG A 95 4.58 -12.85 -19.04
N ALA A 96 3.74 -12.33 -19.94
CA ALA A 96 4.07 -12.23 -21.34
C ALA A 96 5.31 -11.36 -21.61
N GLN A 97 5.41 -10.20 -20.95
CA GLN A 97 6.60 -9.34 -21.03
C GLN A 97 7.88 -10.03 -20.52
N GLN A 98 7.77 -10.81 -19.43
CA GLN A 98 8.89 -11.59 -18.90
C GLN A 98 9.34 -12.65 -19.91
N GLU A 99 8.41 -13.40 -20.49
CA GLU A 99 8.74 -14.42 -21.52
C GLU A 99 9.37 -13.79 -22.76
N GLU A 100 8.91 -12.63 -23.19
CA GLU A 100 9.53 -11.91 -24.31
C GLU A 100 11.00 -11.54 -24.01
N LEU A 101 11.28 -11.03 -22.79
CA LEU A 101 12.65 -10.72 -22.38
C LEU A 101 13.53 -11.97 -22.29
N LEU A 102 12.98 -13.06 -21.75
CA LEU A 102 13.69 -14.35 -21.66
C LEU A 102 13.99 -14.92 -23.06
N ALA A 103 13.04 -14.81 -24.00
CA ALA A 103 13.26 -15.24 -25.39
C ALA A 103 14.39 -14.46 -26.04
N ARG A 104 14.41 -13.14 -25.87
CA ARG A 104 15.50 -12.27 -26.38
C ARG A 104 16.86 -12.61 -25.75
N GLY A 105 16.89 -12.96 -24.47
CA GLY A 105 18.09 -13.43 -23.78
C GLY A 105 18.61 -14.74 -24.41
N ARG A 106 17.72 -15.73 -24.59
CA ARG A 106 18.07 -17.02 -25.22
C ARG A 106 18.62 -16.84 -26.65
N GLU A 107 18.01 -15.98 -27.47
CA GLU A 107 18.49 -15.68 -28.82
C GLU A 107 19.90 -15.10 -28.84
N LYS A 108 20.26 -14.33 -27.82
CA LYS A 108 21.60 -13.71 -27.68
C LYS A 108 22.62 -14.58 -26.94
N GLY A 109 22.21 -15.73 -26.41
CA GLY A 109 23.04 -16.56 -25.54
C GLY A 109 23.33 -15.89 -24.18
N ASP A 110 22.47 -14.96 -23.76
CA ASP A 110 22.59 -14.19 -22.48
C ASP A 110 21.62 -14.75 -21.46
N ASP A 111 22.14 -15.43 -20.44
CA ASP A 111 21.38 -16.00 -19.34
C ASP A 111 21.13 -15.04 -18.16
N SER A 112 21.63 -13.82 -18.25
CA SER A 112 21.51 -12.82 -17.17
C SER A 112 20.05 -12.49 -16.84
N TYR A 113 19.18 -12.44 -17.85
CA TYR A 113 17.74 -12.22 -17.65
C TYR A 113 17.09 -13.35 -16.86
N GLN A 114 17.41 -14.60 -17.20
CA GLN A 114 16.88 -15.76 -16.48
C GLN A 114 17.32 -15.74 -15.02
N LYS A 115 18.63 -15.55 -14.77
CA LYS A 115 19.19 -15.45 -13.43
C LYS A 115 18.53 -14.35 -12.60
N ALA A 116 18.35 -13.17 -13.18
CA ALA A 116 17.71 -12.04 -12.51
C ALA A 116 16.25 -12.35 -12.10
N PHE A 117 15.45 -12.93 -13.02
CA PHE A 117 14.08 -13.31 -12.69
C PHE A 117 14.01 -14.40 -11.64
N ASP A 118 14.87 -15.40 -11.70
CA ASP A 118 14.90 -16.50 -10.72
C ASP A 118 15.32 -15.99 -9.34
N GLU A 119 16.28 -15.07 -9.26
CA GLU A 119 16.69 -14.43 -8.01
C GLU A 119 15.56 -13.59 -7.41
N ILE A 120 14.91 -12.72 -8.20
CA ILE A 120 13.78 -11.91 -7.72
C ILE A 120 12.65 -12.81 -7.23
N ARG A 121 12.29 -13.85 -7.98
CA ARG A 121 11.24 -14.82 -7.62
C ARG A 121 11.57 -15.53 -6.29
N SER A 122 12.82 -15.96 -6.13
CA SER A 122 13.30 -16.59 -4.89
C SER A 122 13.18 -15.64 -3.70
N ILE A 123 13.60 -14.38 -3.86
CA ILE A 123 13.48 -13.35 -2.82
C ILE A 123 12.01 -13.10 -2.45
N VAL A 124 11.14 -12.96 -3.45
CA VAL A 124 9.70 -12.75 -3.24
C VAL A 124 9.09 -13.92 -2.46
N ALA A 125 9.39 -15.15 -2.86
CA ALA A 125 8.90 -16.33 -2.17
C ALA A 125 9.37 -16.39 -0.71
N HIS A 126 10.65 -16.08 -0.47
CA HIS A 126 11.23 -16.11 0.87
C HIS A 126 10.67 -15.04 1.81
N ARG A 127 10.40 -13.84 1.31
CA ARG A 127 9.96 -12.70 2.15
C ARG A 127 8.45 -12.61 2.33
N ARG A 128 7.65 -13.34 1.54
CA ARG A 128 6.17 -13.19 1.48
C ARG A 128 5.51 -13.27 2.85
N ASP A 129 5.85 -14.30 3.64
CA ASP A 129 5.27 -14.48 4.97
C ASP A 129 5.68 -13.37 5.94
N ALA A 130 6.93 -12.95 5.88
CA ALA A 130 7.43 -11.84 6.70
C ALA A 130 6.69 -10.54 6.36
N ILE A 131 6.49 -10.24 5.08
CA ILE A 131 5.72 -9.05 4.65
C ILE A 131 4.27 -9.17 5.09
N TYR A 132 3.64 -10.35 4.96
CA TYR A 132 2.26 -10.56 5.40
C TYR A 132 2.10 -10.25 6.89
N HIS A 133 2.95 -10.83 7.75
CA HIS A 133 2.91 -10.59 9.19
C HIS A 133 3.26 -9.14 9.55
N GLN A 134 4.27 -8.56 8.91
CA GLN A 134 4.62 -7.15 9.10
C GLN A 134 3.44 -6.22 8.76
N GLN A 135 2.75 -6.47 7.65
CA GLN A 135 1.57 -5.68 7.28
C GLN A 135 0.43 -5.86 8.27
N ALA A 136 0.20 -7.08 8.75
CA ALA A 136 -0.80 -7.35 9.78
C ALA A 136 -0.53 -6.55 11.07
N ILE A 137 0.70 -6.60 11.57
CA ILE A 137 1.12 -5.84 12.75
C ILE A 137 1.00 -4.33 12.51
N ASN A 138 1.51 -3.83 11.39
CA ASN A 138 1.47 -2.42 11.05
C ASN A 138 0.03 -1.90 10.95
N GLU A 139 -0.85 -2.61 10.27
CA GLU A 139 -2.23 -2.15 10.04
C GLU A 139 -3.11 -2.32 11.28
N ALA A 140 -2.94 -3.41 12.04
CA ALA A 140 -3.78 -3.71 13.20
C ALA A 140 -3.33 -3.00 14.48
N LEU A 141 -2.03 -2.78 14.67
CA LEU A 141 -1.48 -2.22 15.90
C LEU A 141 -0.85 -0.84 15.67
N VAL A 142 0.23 -0.76 14.88
CA VAL A 142 1.06 0.45 14.80
C VAL A 142 0.30 1.64 14.22
N THR A 143 -0.49 1.44 13.16
CA THR A 143 -1.25 2.52 12.51
C THR A 143 -2.68 2.65 13.03
N ALA A 144 -3.19 1.63 13.71
CA ALA A 144 -4.56 1.63 14.21
C ALA A 144 -4.69 2.28 15.59
N LEU A 145 -3.72 2.07 16.46
CA LEU A 145 -3.80 2.40 17.87
C LEU A 145 -2.88 3.57 18.22
N ASP A 146 -3.45 4.68 18.64
CA ASP A 146 -2.66 5.88 18.97
C ASP A 146 -1.67 5.63 20.11
N PHE A 147 -2.01 4.78 21.09
CA PHE A 147 -1.13 4.49 22.21
C PHE A 147 0.16 3.76 21.81
N MET A 148 0.18 3.08 20.66
CA MET A 148 1.41 2.47 20.12
C MET A 148 2.47 3.49 19.71
N ARG A 149 2.09 4.77 19.61
CA ARG A 149 3.02 5.87 19.34
C ARG A 149 3.58 6.52 20.60
N ILE A 150 3.03 6.19 21.79
CA ILE A 150 3.48 6.76 23.06
C ILE A 150 4.96 6.52 23.31
N PRO A 151 5.53 5.30 23.12
CA PRO A 151 6.95 5.07 23.38
C PRO A 151 7.85 6.01 22.57
N SER A 152 7.63 6.15 21.27
CA SER A 152 8.43 7.05 20.42
C SER A 152 8.23 8.53 20.79
N THR A 153 7.03 8.90 21.24
CA THR A 153 6.78 10.26 21.75
C THR A 153 7.49 10.48 23.09
N MET A 154 7.52 9.49 23.97
CA MET A 154 8.25 9.58 25.25
C MET A 154 9.75 9.68 25.03
N GLU A 155 10.32 8.92 24.10
CA GLU A 155 11.74 9.01 23.71
C GLU A 155 12.07 10.41 23.18
N LEU A 156 11.18 10.99 22.33
CA LEU A 156 11.36 12.34 21.82
C LEU A 156 11.30 13.37 22.94
N VAL A 157 10.33 13.26 23.86
CA VAL A 157 10.22 14.15 25.03
C VAL A 157 11.44 14.03 25.95
N ALA A 158 11.94 12.82 26.18
CA ALA A 158 13.16 12.59 26.96
C ALA A 158 14.38 13.20 26.27
N ALA A 159 14.50 13.04 24.96
CA ALA A 159 15.57 13.65 24.16
C ALA A 159 15.51 15.19 24.16
N LEU A 160 14.29 15.77 24.09
CA LEU A 160 14.11 17.21 24.18
C LEU A 160 14.46 17.75 25.58
N LYS A 161 14.02 17.04 26.65
CA LYS A 161 14.39 17.41 28.02
C LYS A 161 15.89 17.29 28.31
N SER A 162 16.59 16.37 27.68
CA SER A 162 18.06 16.21 27.82
C SER A 162 18.84 17.29 27.06
N LYS A 163 18.17 18.06 26.20
CA LYS A 163 18.73 19.21 25.46
C LYS A 163 18.50 20.57 26.12
N ASP A 164 18.01 20.58 27.36
CA ASP A 164 17.82 21.84 28.15
C ASP A 164 19.15 22.54 28.53
N ASN A 165 20.23 22.24 27.81
CA ASN A 165 21.49 22.99 27.81
C ASN A 165 21.79 23.53 26.39
N ILE A 166 20.80 24.06 25.72
CA ILE A 166 21.04 24.88 24.53
C ILE A 166 20.97 26.33 25.00
N ASP A 167 22.14 26.88 25.37
CA ASP A 167 22.36 28.31 25.46
C ASP A 167 22.19 28.97 24.08
#